data_989d4eb3256e0a466be3ca9bc5047405
#
_entry.id   989d4eb3256e0a466be3ca9bc5047405
#
_cell.length_a   1.000
_cell.length_b   1.000
_cell.length_c   1.000
_cell.angle_alpha   90.00
_cell.angle_beta   90.00
_cell.angle_gamma   90.00
#
_symmetry.space_group_name_H-M   'P 1'
#
loop_
_entity.id
_entity.type
_entity.pdbx_description
1 polymer ?
#
loop_
_entity_poly.entity_id
_entity_poly.type
_entity_poly.pdbx_seq_one_letter_code
_entity_poly.pdbx_strand_id
1 'polypeptide(L)'
;YFQDWLFLDTDWNWRLDPAEGGDLRAFGDIGTHWVDLVSFITGSAVTAVLAELVTAIPVRHAPVGPVETFSTERAGETVATAMTTDDIALLLLRFANGARGSVAISQVSAGRKNSIQWEVGGSQAAAAWDGENPDTLWIGHRDEPNQVLLRNPALMNETGRRAASLPGGHVEGFGDTFHGLF
;
A
#
# COMPACT_ATOMS: atom_id res chain seq x y z
N TYR A 1 -0.22 4.55 2.17
CA TYR A 1 0.65 3.65 1.44
C TYR A 1 1.59 4.45 0.54
N PHE A 2 2.89 4.30 0.74
CA PHE A 2 3.90 5.12 0.08
C PHE A 2 4.96 4.26 -0.59
N GLN A 3 5.34 4.66 -1.81
CA GLN A 3 6.43 4.09 -2.60
C GLN A 3 7.23 5.19 -3.29
N ASP A 4 8.45 4.91 -3.74
CA ASP A 4 9.29 5.82 -4.52
C ASP A 4 9.65 5.29 -5.92
N TRP A 5 8.96 4.27 -6.39
CA TRP A 5 9.30 3.59 -7.65
C TRP A 5 9.17 4.46 -8.89
N LEU A 6 8.33 5.49 -8.81
CA LEU A 6 8.05 6.43 -9.90
C LEU A 6 8.39 7.87 -9.47
N PHE A 7 9.40 8.01 -8.60
CA PHE A 7 9.80 9.30 -8.03
C PHE A 7 10.45 10.24 -9.05
N LEU A 8 11.25 9.71 -9.98
CA LEU A 8 11.90 10.51 -11.02
C LEU A 8 11.01 10.61 -12.26
N ASP A 9 11.15 11.68 -13.01
CA ASP A 9 10.50 11.87 -14.32
C ASP A 9 10.99 10.87 -15.38
N THR A 10 12.12 10.22 -15.12
CA THR A 10 12.72 9.15 -15.96
C THR A 10 12.31 7.75 -15.52
N ASP A 11 11.66 7.59 -14.37
CA ASP A 11 11.11 6.30 -13.95
C ASP A 11 9.92 5.94 -14.82
N TRP A 12 9.95 4.74 -15.42
CA TRP A 12 8.91 4.29 -16.33
C TRP A 12 8.57 2.80 -16.14
N ASN A 13 7.28 2.49 -16.17
CA ASN A 13 6.77 1.14 -16.33
C ASN A 13 5.39 1.17 -17.03
N TRP A 14 4.85 0.01 -17.38
CA TRP A 14 3.59 -0.15 -18.11
C TRP A 14 2.39 0.53 -17.44
N ARG A 15 2.40 0.70 -16.12
CA ARG A 15 1.32 1.34 -15.36
C ARG A 15 1.18 2.84 -15.66
N LEU A 16 2.22 3.44 -16.25
CA LEU A 16 2.20 4.85 -16.67
C LEU A 16 1.48 5.05 -18.01
N ASP A 17 1.29 3.99 -18.78
CA ASP A 17 0.50 4.04 -20.01
C ASP A 17 -0.98 3.78 -19.68
N PRO A 18 -1.88 4.78 -19.86
CA PRO A 18 -3.31 4.58 -19.60
C PRO A 18 -3.96 3.47 -20.45
N ALA A 19 -3.40 3.14 -21.61
CA ALA A 19 -3.91 2.07 -22.45
C ALA A 19 -3.69 0.67 -21.82
N GLU A 20 -2.64 0.52 -21.01
CA GLU A 20 -2.30 -0.73 -20.33
C GLU A 20 -2.68 -0.68 -18.84
N GLY A 21 -2.37 0.41 -18.16
CA GLY A 21 -2.54 0.59 -16.71
C GLY A 21 -3.91 1.14 -16.28
N GLY A 22 -4.71 1.68 -17.24
CA GLY A 22 -5.98 2.32 -16.96
C GLY A 22 -5.87 3.76 -16.48
N ASP A 23 -7.01 4.35 -16.12
CA ASP A 23 -7.12 5.79 -15.78
C ASP A 23 -6.60 6.12 -14.38
N LEU A 24 -6.52 5.16 -13.48
CA LEU A 24 -6.03 5.30 -12.11
C LEU A 24 -4.72 4.56 -11.95
N ARG A 25 -3.67 5.27 -11.52
CA ARG A 25 -2.36 4.66 -11.36
C ARG A 25 -2.00 4.38 -9.90
N ALA A 26 -1.64 5.38 -9.11
CA ALA A 26 -1.24 5.15 -7.72
C ALA A 26 -2.38 4.53 -6.91
N PHE A 27 -3.59 5.03 -7.06
CA PHE A 27 -4.74 4.44 -6.40
C PHE A 27 -5.09 3.05 -6.96
N GLY A 28 -5.11 2.89 -8.27
CA GLY A 28 -5.44 1.62 -8.92
C GLY A 28 -4.44 0.51 -8.59
N ASP A 29 -3.15 0.82 -8.54
CA ASP A 29 -2.08 -0.14 -8.24
C ASP A 29 -1.99 -0.44 -6.74
N ILE A 30 -1.72 0.55 -5.89
CA ILE A 30 -1.44 0.32 -4.46
C ILE A 30 -2.59 0.73 -3.52
N GLY A 31 -3.46 1.65 -3.92
CA GLY A 31 -4.58 2.08 -3.09
C GLY A 31 -5.63 0.99 -2.90
N THR A 32 -5.86 0.15 -3.90
CA THR A 32 -6.77 -1.00 -3.84
C THR A 32 -6.35 -2.00 -2.77
N HIS A 33 -5.05 -2.28 -2.62
CA HIS A 33 -4.53 -3.15 -1.56
C HIS A 33 -4.81 -2.58 -0.16
N TRP A 34 -4.65 -1.25 0.02
CA TRP A 34 -4.94 -0.62 1.30
C TRP A 34 -6.42 -0.68 1.64
N VAL A 35 -7.31 -0.40 0.68
CA VAL A 35 -8.76 -0.43 0.88
C VAL A 35 -9.24 -1.84 1.22
N ASP A 36 -8.74 -2.85 0.51
CA ASP A 36 -9.04 -4.26 0.79
C ASP A 36 -8.60 -4.65 2.20
N LEU A 37 -7.35 -4.37 2.55
CA LEU A 37 -6.78 -4.64 3.88
C LEU A 37 -7.62 -3.99 5.00
N VAL A 38 -7.95 -2.72 4.88
CA VAL A 38 -8.73 -2.00 5.91
C VAL A 38 -10.16 -2.50 5.99
N SER A 39 -10.77 -2.84 4.86
CA SER A 39 -12.10 -3.47 4.83
C SER A 39 -12.10 -4.83 5.53
N PHE A 40 -11.05 -5.63 5.32
CA PHE A 40 -10.84 -6.90 6.00
C PHE A 40 -10.66 -6.71 7.52
N ILE A 41 -9.77 -5.80 7.95
CA ILE A 41 -9.48 -5.54 9.37
C ILE A 41 -10.71 -5.03 10.11
N THR A 42 -11.46 -4.09 9.50
CA THR A 42 -12.63 -3.46 10.14
C THR A 42 -13.90 -4.27 10.00
N GLY A 43 -13.92 -5.26 9.12
CA GLY A 43 -15.14 -6.00 8.76
C GLY A 43 -16.24 -5.11 8.16
N SER A 44 -15.89 -3.96 7.61
CA SER A 44 -16.85 -2.94 7.17
C SER A 44 -16.52 -2.41 5.79
N ALA A 45 -17.53 -2.41 4.91
CA ALA A 45 -17.39 -1.88 3.55
C ALA A 45 -17.32 -0.36 3.53
N VAL A 46 -16.56 0.19 2.59
CA VAL A 46 -16.58 1.62 2.25
C VAL A 46 -17.89 1.95 1.53
N THR A 47 -18.62 2.96 1.98
CA THR A 47 -19.92 3.37 1.43
C THR A 47 -19.90 4.73 0.74
N ALA A 48 -18.91 5.56 1.02
CA ALA A 48 -18.69 6.82 0.33
C ALA A 48 -17.22 7.23 0.41
N VAL A 49 -16.76 7.94 -0.60
CA VAL A 49 -15.42 8.47 -0.73
C VAL A 49 -15.47 9.93 -1.21
N LEU A 50 -14.58 10.75 -0.65
CA LEU A 50 -14.17 12.02 -1.25
C LEU A 50 -12.69 11.86 -1.54
N ALA A 51 -12.30 12.11 -2.80
CA ALA A 51 -10.93 11.88 -3.26
C ALA A 51 -10.38 13.12 -3.97
N GLU A 52 -9.08 13.35 -3.78
CA GLU A 52 -8.25 14.22 -4.59
C GLU A 52 -7.15 13.36 -5.23
N LEU A 53 -7.07 13.41 -6.54
CA LEU A 53 -6.07 12.71 -7.35
C LEU A 53 -5.11 13.74 -7.95
N VAL A 54 -3.81 13.52 -7.77
CA VAL A 54 -2.79 14.51 -8.15
C VAL A 54 -1.77 13.86 -9.09
N THR A 55 -1.60 14.45 -10.26
CA THR A 55 -0.48 14.17 -11.17
C THR A 55 0.68 15.10 -10.81
N ALA A 56 1.55 14.66 -9.90
CA ALA A 56 2.64 15.46 -9.37
C ALA A 56 3.78 15.65 -10.39
N ILE A 57 3.95 14.68 -11.30
CA ILE A 57 4.92 14.70 -12.38
C ILE A 57 4.17 14.74 -13.72
N PRO A 58 3.82 15.92 -14.23
CA PRO A 58 2.93 16.06 -15.39
C PRO A 58 3.58 15.68 -16.72
N VAL A 59 4.91 15.60 -16.77
CA VAL A 59 5.66 15.14 -17.95
C VAL A 59 6.72 14.13 -17.49
N ARG A 60 6.76 12.99 -18.15
CA ARG A 60 7.78 11.97 -17.95
C ARG A 60 8.52 11.64 -19.23
N HIS A 61 9.72 11.09 -19.11
CA HIS A 61 10.56 10.67 -20.20
C HIS A 61 10.36 9.16 -20.47
N ALA A 62 9.40 8.84 -21.35
CA ALA A 62 9.10 7.48 -21.76
C ALA A 62 10.27 6.91 -22.58
N PRO A 63 10.76 5.71 -22.28
CA PRO A 63 11.78 5.05 -23.09
C PRO A 63 11.24 4.63 -24.46
N VAL A 64 12.10 4.68 -25.48
CA VAL A 64 11.78 4.16 -26.79
C VAL A 64 12.08 2.66 -26.80
N GLY A 65 11.02 1.82 -26.76
CA GLY A 65 11.11 0.37 -26.76
C GLY A 65 10.62 -0.28 -25.45
N PRO A 66 10.64 -1.61 -25.36
CA PRO A 66 10.16 -2.34 -24.19
C PRO A 66 11.05 -2.11 -22.97
N VAL A 67 10.43 -1.93 -21.81
CA VAL A 67 11.10 -1.77 -20.52
C VAL A 67 10.64 -2.86 -19.56
N GLU A 68 11.58 -3.53 -18.93
CA GLU A 68 11.28 -4.45 -17.84
C GLU A 68 10.88 -3.70 -16.57
N THR A 69 9.81 -4.14 -15.93
CA THR A 69 9.38 -3.61 -14.63
C THR A 69 10.48 -3.85 -13.61
N PHE A 70 10.85 -2.81 -12.85
CA PHE A 70 11.95 -2.82 -11.86
C PHE A 70 13.37 -2.88 -12.46
N SER A 71 13.56 -2.62 -13.76
CA SER A 71 14.89 -2.46 -14.31
C SER A 71 15.59 -1.26 -13.68
N THR A 72 16.86 -1.45 -13.33
CA THR A 72 17.76 -0.37 -12.87
C THR A 72 18.55 0.24 -14.05
N GLU A 73 18.40 -0.31 -15.24
CA GLU A 73 19.04 0.23 -16.43
C GLU A 73 18.30 1.49 -16.88
N ARG A 74 19.04 2.57 -17.08
CA ARG A 74 18.49 3.79 -17.65
C ARG A 74 18.20 3.60 -19.12
N ALA A 75 17.00 4.01 -19.54
CA ALA A 75 16.63 4.02 -20.93
C ALA A 75 17.62 4.85 -21.78
N GLY A 76 17.88 4.38 -23.00
CA GLY A 76 18.71 5.13 -23.95
C GLY A 76 17.98 6.37 -24.47
N GLU A 77 17.34 6.27 -25.63
CA GLU A 77 16.50 7.36 -26.17
C GLU A 77 15.14 7.41 -25.47
N THR A 78 14.68 8.60 -25.13
CA THR A 78 13.40 8.83 -24.45
C THR A 78 12.56 9.87 -25.16
N VAL A 79 11.23 9.82 -24.96
CA VAL A 79 10.27 10.79 -25.48
C VAL A 79 9.53 11.43 -24.32
N ALA A 80 9.48 12.77 -24.29
CA ALA A 80 8.69 13.50 -23.33
C ALA A 80 7.19 13.20 -23.52
N THR A 81 6.56 12.63 -22.50
CA THR A 81 5.18 12.14 -22.52
C THR A 81 4.38 12.82 -21.42
N ALA A 82 3.25 13.43 -21.79
CA ALA A 82 2.32 14.03 -20.82
C ALA A 82 1.59 12.94 -20.01
N MET A 83 1.55 13.13 -18.69
CA MET A 83 0.88 12.22 -17.76
C MET A 83 -0.52 12.73 -17.41
N THR A 84 -1.48 11.83 -17.34
CA THR A 84 -2.86 12.12 -16.93
C THR A 84 -3.31 11.30 -15.73
N THR A 85 -2.53 10.29 -15.34
CA THR A 85 -2.81 9.40 -14.21
C THR A 85 -2.26 9.95 -12.90
N ASP A 86 -2.84 9.53 -11.79
CA ASP A 86 -2.47 10.00 -10.46
C ASP A 86 -1.13 9.44 -9.97
N ASP A 87 -0.24 10.32 -9.47
CA ASP A 87 0.94 9.98 -8.68
C ASP A 87 0.59 9.85 -7.20
N ILE A 88 -0.41 10.63 -6.75
CA ILE A 88 -0.86 10.74 -5.37
C ILE A 88 -2.38 10.70 -5.34
N ALA A 89 -2.94 9.96 -4.38
CA ALA A 89 -4.36 9.98 -4.07
C ALA A 89 -4.57 10.26 -2.58
N LEU A 90 -5.41 11.25 -2.26
CA LEU A 90 -5.81 11.60 -0.92
C LEU A 90 -7.31 11.32 -0.78
N LEU A 91 -7.72 10.49 0.21
CA LEU A 91 -9.11 10.10 0.34
C LEU A 91 -9.63 10.28 1.76
N LEU A 92 -10.91 10.69 1.85
CA LEU A 92 -11.73 10.59 3.05
C LEU A 92 -12.80 9.52 2.83
N LEU A 93 -12.95 8.61 3.77
CA LEU A 93 -13.78 7.42 3.65
C LEU A 93 -14.92 7.40 4.68
N ARG A 94 -16.08 6.91 4.27
CA ARG A 94 -17.17 6.52 5.17
C ARG A 94 -17.37 5.02 5.08
N PHE A 95 -17.50 4.37 6.23
CA PHE A 95 -17.76 2.94 6.32
C PHE A 95 -19.20 2.65 6.73
N ALA A 96 -19.70 1.48 6.36
CA ALA A 96 -21.09 1.06 6.63
C ALA A 96 -21.44 1.02 8.12
N ASN A 97 -20.46 0.70 8.99
CA ASN A 97 -20.62 0.71 10.44
C ASN A 97 -20.56 2.10 11.09
N GLY A 98 -20.48 3.17 10.29
CA GLY A 98 -20.42 4.55 10.76
C GLY A 98 -19.01 5.08 11.00
N ALA A 99 -17.95 4.27 10.90
CA ALA A 99 -16.56 4.72 11.02
C ALA A 99 -16.18 5.73 9.93
N ARG A 100 -15.14 6.48 10.19
CA ARG A 100 -14.52 7.42 9.25
C ARG A 100 -13.05 7.11 9.13
N GLY A 101 -12.51 7.25 7.93
CA GLY A 101 -11.10 7.06 7.66
C GLY A 101 -10.54 8.10 6.72
N SER A 102 -9.24 8.21 6.73
CA SER A 102 -8.47 8.96 5.73
C SER A 102 -7.28 8.13 5.30
N VAL A 103 -6.89 8.28 4.05
CA VAL A 103 -5.69 7.62 3.51
C VAL A 103 -4.98 8.52 2.53
N ALA A 104 -3.66 8.47 2.57
CA ALA A 104 -2.77 9.03 1.56
C ALA A 104 -2.05 7.88 0.85
N ILE A 105 -2.09 7.91 -0.48
CA ILE A 105 -1.42 6.97 -1.37
C ILE A 105 -0.44 7.76 -2.21
N SER A 106 0.80 7.30 -2.37
CA SER A 106 1.77 7.97 -3.23
C SER A 106 2.81 6.98 -3.76
N GLN A 107 3.14 7.12 -5.05
CA GLN A 107 4.26 6.42 -5.70
C GLN A 107 5.48 7.32 -5.93
N VAL A 108 5.44 8.54 -5.37
CA VAL A 108 6.51 9.56 -5.49
C VAL A 108 7.01 10.02 -4.13
N SER A 109 7.04 9.14 -3.14
CA SER A 109 7.48 9.42 -1.78
C SER A 109 8.90 8.91 -1.55
N ALA A 110 9.90 9.78 -1.73
CA ALA A 110 11.32 9.44 -1.63
C ALA A 110 11.66 8.64 -0.36
N GLY A 111 12.40 7.54 -0.52
CA GLY A 111 12.86 6.68 0.57
C GLY A 111 11.87 5.62 1.05
N ARG A 112 10.60 5.71 0.65
CA ARG A 112 9.60 4.68 0.95
C ARG A 112 9.59 3.62 -0.16
N LYS A 113 9.91 2.37 0.19
CA LYS A 113 10.01 1.30 -0.81
C LYS A 113 8.68 0.56 -1.02
N ASN A 114 8.02 0.22 0.08
CA ASN A 114 6.72 -0.45 0.06
C ASN A 114 5.99 -0.23 1.41
N SER A 115 5.87 1.03 1.81
CA SER A 115 5.40 1.41 3.14
C SER A 115 3.87 1.44 3.21
N ILE A 116 3.26 0.28 3.44
CA ILE A 116 1.85 0.17 3.78
C ILE A 116 1.67 0.26 5.29
N GLN A 117 0.84 1.19 5.75
CA GLN A 117 0.59 1.42 7.17
C GLN A 117 -0.89 1.62 7.43
N TRP A 118 -1.35 1.22 8.62
CA TRP A 118 -2.69 1.54 9.08
C TRP A 118 -2.75 1.68 10.59
N GLU A 119 -3.68 2.48 11.04
CA GLU A 119 -4.09 2.60 12.43
C GLU A 119 -5.62 2.62 12.52
N VAL A 120 -6.18 1.84 13.44
CA VAL A 120 -7.62 1.76 13.68
C VAL A 120 -7.88 2.03 15.15
N GLY A 121 -8.63 3.10 15.43
CA GLY A 121 -9.14 3.43 16.76
C GLY A 121 -10.53 2.84 16.97
N GLY A 122 -10.66 1.98 17.96
CA GLY A 122 -11.93 1.43 18.44
C GLY A 122 -12.38 2.06 19.76
N SER A 123 -13.54 1.64 20.25
CA SER A 123 -14.10 2.12 21.53
C SER A 123 -13.39 1.55 22.76
N GLN A 124 -12.64 0.46 22.62
CA GLN A 124 -11.94 -0.21 23.72
C GLN A 124 -10.42 -0.09 23.60
N ALA A 125 -9.90 -0.15 22.41
CA ALA A 125 -8.46 -0.13 22.12
C ALA A 125 -8.21 0.42 20.72
N ALA A 126 -6.96 0.73 20.42
CA ALA A 126 -6.46 1.01 19.08
C ALA A 126 -5.49 -0.06 18.64
N ALA A 127 -5.33 -0.24 17.33
CA ALA A 127 -4.31 -1.10 16.76
C ALA A 127 -3.62 -0.40 15.60
N ALA A 128 -2.30 -0.58 15.46
CA ALA A 128 -1.52 -0.04 14.36
C ALA A 128 -0.48 -1.04 13.88
N TRP A 129 -0.24 -1.03 12.57
CA TRP A 129 0.74 -1.92 11.94
C TRP A 129 1.47 -1.22 10.80
N ASP A 130 2.70 -1.61 10.58
CA ASP A 130 3.59 -1.10 9.55
C ASP A 130 4.18 -2.26 8.73
N GLY A 131 3.92 -2.27 7.42
CA GLY A 131 4.40 -3.29 6.50
C GLY A 131 5.91 -3.33 6.32
N GLU A 132 6.64 -2.25 6.63
CA GLU A 132 8.11 -2.25 6.67
C GLU A 132 8.66 -2.85 7.99
N ASN A 133 7.75 -3.13 8.96
CA ASN A 133 8.01 -3.78 10.25
C ASN A 133 6.96 -4.88 10.55
N PRO A 134 6.77 -5.85 9.64
CA PRO A 134 5.57 -6.68 9.58
C PRO A 134 5.38 -7.61 10.79
N ASP A 135 6.45 -7.91 11.54
CA ASP A 135 6.41 -8.85 12.67
C ASP A 135 5.86 -8.25 13.96
N THR A 136 5.47 -6.98 13.98
CA THR A 136 4.98 -6.28 15.16
C THR A 136 3.61 -5.69 14.94
N LEU A 137 2.73 -5.82 15.94
CA LEU A 137 1.43 -5.15 16.01
C LEU A 137 1.38 -4.34 17.31
N TRP A 138 1.18 -3.03 17.19
CA TRP A 138 0.96 -2.17 18.35
C TRP A 138 -0.53 -2.19 18.74
N ILE A 139 -0.78 -2.34 20.05
CA ILE A 139 -2.12 -2.24 20.65
C ILE A 139 -2.09 -1.10 21.66
N GLY A 140 -2.93 -0.09 21.44
CA GLY A 140 -3.06 1.06 22.32
C GLY A 140 -4.21 0.90 23.31
N HIS A 141 -3.92 1.10 24.58
CA HIS A 141 -4.87 1.10 25.68
C HIS A 141 -4.95 2.50 26.31
N ARG A 142 -6.13 2.84 26.87
CA ARG A 142 -6.29 4.09 27.58
C ARG A 142 -5.82 4.00 29.04
N ASP A 143 -6.24 2.96 29.72
CA ASP A 143 -6.10 2.83 31.19
C ASP A 143 -5.10 1.72 31.58
N GLU A 144 -4.40 1.15 30.59
CA GLU A 144 -3.39 0.12 30.73
C GLU A 144 -2.17 0.47 29.88
N PRO A 145 -0.99 -0.12 30.15
CA PRO A 145 0.18 0.04 29.30
C PRO A 145 -0.10 -0.44 27.87
N ASN A 146 0.36 0.31 26.87
CA ASN A 146 0.33 -0.14 25.49
C ASN A 146 1.16 -1.42 25.31
N GLN A 147 0.78 -2.24 24.36
CA GLN A 147 1.43 -3.51 24.07
C GLN A 147 2.05 -3.48 22.66
N VAL A 148 3.14 -4.20 22.48
CA VAL A 148 3.68 -4.56 21.16
C VAL A 148 3.64 -6.09 21.07
N LEU A 149 2.75 -6.61 20.24
CA LEU A 149 2.62 -8.04 19.99
C LEU A 149 3.59 -8.44 18.89
N LEU A 150 4.42 -9.44 19.17
CA LEU A 150 5.26 -10.05 18.14
C LEU A 150 4.45 -11.11 17.41
N ARG A 151 4.68 -11.22 16.09
CA ARG A 151 4.09 -12.28 15.29
C ARG A 151 4.49 -13.65 15.87
N ASN A 152 3.50 -14.41 16.28
CA ASN A 152 3.69 -15.77 16.78
C ASN A 152 2.53 -16.66 16.34
N PRO A 153 2.73 -17.53 15.34
CA PRO A 153 1.68 -18.41 14.82
C PRO A 153 1.01 -19.28 15.88
N ALA A 154 1.72 -19.65 16.94
CA ALA A 154 1.16 -20.46 18.03
C ALA A 154 0.05 -19.73 18.81
N LEU A 155 0.04 -18.40 18.79
CA LEU A 155 -0.95 -17.55 19.47
C LEU A 155 -2.03 -17.01 18.52
N MET A 156 -1.93 -17.27 17.22
CA MET A 156 -2.90 -16.83 16.21
C MET A 156 -4.11 -17.77 16.15
N ASN A 157 -5.23 -17.23 15.66
CA ASN A 157 -6.37 -18.05 15.27
C ASN A 157 -6.03 -18.92 14.03
N GLU A 158 -6.93 -19.79 13.62
CA GLU A 158 -6.69 -20.70 12.51
C GLU A 158 -6.38 -19.99 11.19
N THR A 159 -7.07 -18.90 10.89
CA THR A 159 -6.85 -18.10 9.66
C THR A 159 -5.46 -17.51 9.66
N GLY A 160 -5.03 -16.86 10.75
CA GLY A 160 -3.69 -16.30 10.87
C GLY A 160 -2.58 -17.34 10.79
N ARG A 161 -2.80 -18.54 11.42
CA ARG A 161 -1.83 -19.64 11.34
C ARG A 161 -1.64 -20.19 9.93
N ARG A 162 -2.69 -20.22 9.11
CA ARG A 162 -2.58 -20.66 7.71
C ARG A 162 -1.78 -19.69 6.85
N ALA A 163 -1.78 -18.41 7.20
CA ALA A 163 -1.04 -17.37 6.48
C ALA A 163 0.41 -17.21 6.96
N ALA A 164 0.78 -17.84 8.08
CA ALA A 164 2.12 -17.73 8.68
C ALA A 164 2.94 -18.99 8.39
N SER A 165 3.97 -18.90 7.58
CA SER A 165 4.80 -20.03 7.16
C SER A 165 5.98 -20.29 8.10
N LEU A 166 6.42 -19.28 8.88
CA LEU A 166 7.59 -19.41 9.74
C LEU A 166 7.22 -19.27 11.23
N PRO A 167 7.96 -19.93 12.13
CA PRO A 167 7.73 -19.81 13.58
C PRO A 167 8.04 -18.38 14.06
N GLY A 168 7.54 -18.07 15.26
CA GLY A 168 7.78 -16.76 15.90
C GLY A 168 9.27 -16.42 15.96
N GLY A 169 9.62 -15.17 15.71
CA GLY A 169 11.00 -14.68 15.66
C GLY A 169 11.74 -14.93 14.33
N HIS A 170 11.09 -15.54 13.34
CA HIS A 170 11.62 -15.66 11.99
C HIS A 170 10.88 -14.69 11.06
N VAL A 171 11.62 -13.91 10.30
CA VAL A 171 11.05 -12.93 9.36
C VAL A 171 10.47 -13.66 8.16
N GLU A 172 9.19 -13.40 7.86
CA GLU A 172 8.54 -13.89 6.66
C GLU A 172 8.82 -12.93 5.51
N GLY A 173 9.22 -13.47 4.38
CA GLY A 173 9.60 -12.70 3.22
C GLY A 173 8.43 -12.46 2.25
N PHE A 174 8.71 -11.69 1.21
CA PHE A 174 7.77 -11.37 0.13
C PHE A 174 7.21 -12.63 -0.58
N GLY A 175 8.00 -13.72 -0.66
CA GLY A 175 7.56 -15.01 -1.22
C GLY A 175 6.36 -15.62 -0.50
N ASP A 176 6.25 -15.43 0.80
CA ASP A 176 5.13 -15.96 1.60
C ASP A 176 3.80 -15.26 1.26
N THR A 177 3.85 -13.99 0.90
CA THR A 177 2.68 -13.23 0.46
C THR A 177 2.07 -13.80 -0.82
N PHE A 178 2.91 -14.20 -1.77
CA PHE A 178 2.45 -14.82 -3.02
C PHE A 178 1.99 -16.27 -2.85
N HIS A 179 2.59 -17.01 -1.91
CA HIS A 179 2.15 -18.38 -1.61
C HIS A 179 0.74 -18.42 -1.01
N GLY A 180 0.32 -17.35 -0.34
CA GLY A 180 -1.04 -17.23 0.19
C GLY A 180 -2.11 -16.80 -0.83
N LEU A 181 -1.70 -16.42 -2.06
CA LEU A 181 -2.58 -16.00 -3.16
C LEU A 181 -3.06 -17.17 -4.05
N PHE A 182 -2.42 -18.31 -3.98
CA PHE A 182 -2.70 -19.53 -4.74
C PHE A 182 -2.93 -20.72 -3.82
#